data_1e9c8682cc08fbb0b9e164311a68317b
#
_entry.id   1e9c8682cc08fbb0b9e164311a68317b
#
_cell.length_a   1.000
_cell.length_b   1.000
_cell.length_c   1.000
_cell.angle_alpha   90.00
_cell.angle_beta   90.00
_cell.angle_gamma   90.00
#
_symmetry.space_group_name_H-M   'P 1'
#
loop_
_entity.id
_entity.type
_entity.pdbx_description
1 polymer ?
#
loop_
_entity_poly.entity_id
_entity_poly.type
_entity_poly.pdbx_seq_one_letter_code
_entity_poly.pdbx_strand_id
1 'polypeptide(L)'
;TDTRGKEQHVSIPASQVDKDFFEDGKMFDGSSIAGWKGINESDMILMPDDSTSIIDPFTDDATVILRCDIVEPSTMQGYERDPRSVAKRAEAYLASTGLGDTASFGPEPEFFVFDDVKFKAEMQGASYAINSEEAAWASNDDFEEGNTGHRPRVKGGYFPVPPVDSLHDIRAAMCSAMEQMGLDVEVHHHEVGTAGQCEIGIRFNTLVAKADEVQILKYCVHNVAHAYGKTATFMPKPLVGDNGSGM
;
A
#
# COMPACT_ATOMS: atom_id res chain seq x y z
N THR A 1 -1.88 2.83 10.50
CA THR A 1 -1.63 3.74 9.36
C THR A 1 -1.52 5.16 9.86
N ASP A 2 -0.48 5.92 9.46
CA ASP A 2 -0.35 7.34 9.80
C ASP A 2 -1.19 8.24 8.88
N THR A 3 -1.22 9.56 9.16
CA THR A 3 -1.99 10.54 8.36
C THR A 3 -1.52 10.69 6.92
N ARG A 4 -0.39 10.11 6.55
CA ARG A 4 0.15 10.09 5.17
C ARG A 4 -0.21 8.80 4.42
N GLY A 5 -0.98 7.91 5.04
CA GLY A 5 -1.30 6.60 4.49
C GLY A 5 -0.16 5.58 4.58
N LYS A 6 0.89 5.87 5.36
CA LYS A 6 1.99 4.94 5.59
C LYS A 6 1.62 3.98 6.73
N GLU A 7 1.79 2.69 6.49
CA GLU A 7 1.69 1.71 7.56
C GLU A 7 2.89 1.81 8.51
N GLN A 8 2.60 1.62 9.79
CA GLN A 8 3.57 1.49 10.87
C GLN A 8 3.35 0.13 11.53
N HIS A 9 4.39 -0.49 12.04
CA HIS A 9 4.25 -1.77 12.71
C HIS A 9 5.12 -1.88 13.96
N VAL A 10 4.73 -2.81 14.84
CA VAL A 10 5.54 -3.34 15.94
C VAL A 10 5.39 -4.86 15.93
N SER A 11 6.46 -5.57 16.22
CA SER A 11 6.43 -7.03 16.31
C SER A 11 6.43 -7.46 17.77
N ILE A 12 5.58 -8.43 18.10
CA ILE A 12 5.42 -8.99 19.45
C ILE A 12 5.62 -10.49 19.35
N PRO A 13 6.47 -11.10 20.19
CA PRO A 13 6.61 -12.56 20.22
C PRO A 13 5.28 -13.23 20.54
N ALA A 14 4.95 -14.32 19.85
CA ALA A 14 3.69 -15.05 20.05
C ALA A 14 3.46 -15.46 21.51
N SER A 15 4.52 -15.70 22.27
CA SER A 15 4.46 -16.01 23.71
C SER A 15 3.97 -14.85 24.59
N GLN A 16 3.86 -13.64 24.06
CA GLN A 16 3.36 -12.43 24.74
C GLN A 16 1.94 -12.06 24.29
N VAL A 17 1.35 -12.87 23.40
CA VAL A 17 0.00 -12.65 22.91
C VAL A 17 -0.95 -13.55 23.70
N ASP A 18 -1.66 -12.96 24.60
CA ASP A 18 -2.64 -13.61 25.49
C ASP A 18 -3.99 -12.85 25.44
N LYS A 19 -4.87 -13.18 26.38
CA LYS A 19 -6.18 -12.50 26.47
C LYS A 19 -6.03 -11.01 26.81
N ASP A 20 -5.12 -10.68 27.71
CA ASP A 20 -4.90 -9.31 28.16
C ASP A 20 -4.37 -8.43 27.03
N PHE A 21 -3.58 -9.00 26.09
CA PHE A 21 -3.15 -8.30 24.88
C PHE A 21 -4.31 -7.81 24.02
N PHE A 22 -5.40 -8.56 23.93
CA PHE A 22 -6.61 -8.14 23.17
C PHE A 22 -7.56 -7.25 23.98
N GLU A 23 -7.51 -7.31 25.33
CA GLU A 23 -8.34 -6.48 26.21
C GLU A 23 -7.71 -5.10 26.49
N ASP A 24 -6.40 -5.07 26.75
CA ASP A 24 -5.67 -3.87 27.16
C ASP A 24 -4.89 -3.22 26.01
N GLY A 25 -4.60 -3.96 24.95
CA GLY A 25 -3.81 -3.52 23.82
C GLY A 25 -2.33 -3.37 24.13
N LYS A 26 -1.60 -2.68 23.25
CA LYS A 26 -0.16 -2.44 23.36
C LYS A 26 0.15 -0.94 23.38
N MET A 27 0.75 -0.47 24.44
CA MET A 27 1.21 0.91 24.55
C MET A 27 2.33 1.21 23.55
N PHE A 28 2.31 2.41 22.99
CA PHE A 28 3.36 2.95 22.12
C PHE A 28 3.45 4.48 22.25
N ASP A 29 4.55 5.05 21.75
CA ASP A 29 4.80 6.48 21.73
C ASP A 29 4.19 7.14 20.49
N GLY A 30 3.03 7.77 20.63
CA GLY A 30 2.35 8.52 19.59
C GLY A 30 3.06 9.80 19.14
N SER A 31 4.00 10.33 19.92
CA SER A 31 4.80 11.50 19.51
C SER A 31 5.80 11.17 18.40
N SER A 32 6.13 9.90 18.24
CA SER A 32 6.98 9.41 17.15
C SER A 32 6.23 9.29 15.81
N ILE A 33 4.90 9.43 15.81
CA ILE A 33 4.09 9.45 14.59
C ILE A 33 3.83 10.91 14.17
N ALA A 34 4.28 11.22 12.96
CA ALA A 34 4.20 12.59 12.46
C ALA A 34 2.74 13.13 12.44
N GLY A 35 2.53 14.27 13.04
CA GLY A 35 1.24 14.97 13.08
C GLY A 35 0.26 14.46 14.14
N TRP A 36 0.67 13.53 15.02
CA TRP A 36 -0.22 12.99 16.06
C TRP A 36 -0.07 13.74 17.39
N LYS A 37 0.76 13.26 18.28
CA LYS A 37 0.88 13.76 19.65
C LYS A 37 2.13 14.60 19.87
N GLY A 38 2.09 15.45 20.89
CA GLY A 38 3.29 16.05 21.47
C GLY A 38 3.91 15.15 22.51
N ILE A 39 5.17 15.40 22.84
CA ILE A 39 5.94 14.61 23.83
C ILE A 39 5.28 14.56 25.22
N ASN A 40 4.49 15.58 25.57
CA ASN A 40 3.84 15.69 26.88
C ASN A 40 2.63 14.76 27.05
N GLU A 41 2.10 14.23 25.94
CA GLU A 41 0.91 13.38 25.90
C GLU A 41 1.13 12.23 24.91
N SER A 42 2.32 11.61 24.98
CA SER A 42 2.79 10.70 23.94
C SER A 42 2.16 9.30 23.99
N ASP A 43 1.72 8.87 25.16
CA ASP A 43 1.22 7.50 25.32
C ASP A 43 -0.09 7.27 24.59
N MET A 44 -0.10 6.21 23.78
CA MET A 44 -1.27 5.76 23.04
C MET A 44 -1.33 4.23 23.03
N ILE A 45 -2.46 3.66 22.66
CA ILE A 45 -2.69 2.22 22.65
C ILE A 45 -2.96 1.74 21.23
N LEU A 46 -2.23 0.68 20.80
CA LEU A 46 -2.61 -0.17 19.69
C LEU A 46 -3.62 -1.19 20.21
N MET A 47 -4.86 -1.10 19.78
CA MET A 47 -5.92 -2.03 20.14
C MET A 47 -6.13 -3.02 18.99
N PRO A 48 -5.71 -4.29 19.13
CA PRO A 48 -5.79 -5.26 18.04
C PRO A 48 -7.23 -5.58 17.66
N ASP A 49 -7.47 -5.69 16.35
CA ASP A 49 -8.72 -6.18 15.77
C ASP A 49 -8.48 -7.61 15.29
N ASP A 50 -8.95 -8.60 16.06
CA ASP A 50 -8.74 -10.03 15.81
C ASP A 50 -9.39 -10.50 14.51
N SER A 51 -10.45 -9.83 14.08
CA SER A 51 -11.14 -10.12 12.81
C SER A 51 -10.26 -9.85 11.58
N THR A 52 -9.17 -9.12 11.75
CA THR A 52 -8.24 -8.73 10.67
C THR A 52 -7.00 -9.63 10.59
N SER A 53 -7.00 -10.77 11.29
CA SER A 53 -5.83 -11.66 11.36
C SER A 53 -5.49 -12.29 10.00
N ILE A 54 -4.24 -12.11 9.55
CA ILE A 54 -3.75 -12.61 8.27
C ILE A 54 -2.35 -13.20 8.46
N ILE A 55 -2.05 -14.32 7.81
CA ILE A 55 -0.69 -14.86 7.75
C ILE A 55 0.12 -14.06 6.73
N ASP A 56 1.31 -13.62 7.15
CA ASP A 56 2.24 -12.91 6.29
C ASP A 56 3.00 -13.90 5.38
N PRO A 57 2.86 -13.82 4.04
CA PRO A 57 3.56 -14.71 3.12
C PRO A 57 5.01 -14.30 2.86
N PHE A 58 5.48 -13.15 3.37
CA PHE A 58 6.78 -12.57 3.04
C PHE A 58 7.84 -12.74 4.13
N THR A 59 7.48 -13.30 5.28
CA THR A 59 8.42 -13.51 6.40
C THR A 59 8.88 -14.95 6.48
N ASP A 60 10.16 -15.15 6.85
CA ASP A 60 10.75 -16.49 7.01
C ASP A 60 10.08 -17.28 8.14
N ASP A 61 9.83 -16.62 9.27
CA ASP A 61 9.10 -17.19 10.40
C ASP A 61 7.59 -16.95 10.24
N ALA A 62 6.78 -17.91 10.69
CA ALA A 62 5.33 -17.81 10.68
C ALA A 62 4.87 -16.57 11.46
N THR A 63 4.37 -15.58 10.75
CA THR A 63 3.98 -14.28 11.29
C THR A 63 2.50 -14.02 11.03
N VAL A 64 1.78 -13.56 12.05
CA VAL A 64 0.40 -13.08 11.93
C VAL A 64 0.40 -11.57 11.95
N ILE A 65 -0.23 -10.96 10.97
CA ILE A 65 -0.52 -9.53 10.92
C ILE A 65 -1.89 -9.28 11.54
N LEU A 66 -1.96 -8.30 12.45
CA LEU A 66 -3.21 -7.78 13.02
C LEU A 66 -3.29 -6.29 12.76
N ARG A 67 -4.42 -5.82 12.25
CA ARG A 67 -4.73 -4.39 12.22
C ARG A 67 -5.11 -3.91 13.61
N CYS A 68 -4.68 -2.70 13.96
CA CYS A 68 -5.00 -2.12 15.25
C CYS A 68 -5.75 -0.79 15.08
N ASP A 69 -6.74 -0.58 15.93
CA ASP A 69 -7.24 0.76 16.19
C ASP A 69 -6.28 1.51 17.11
N ILE A 70 -6.27 2.81 16.99
CA ILE A 70 -5.50 3.67 17.89
C ILE A 70 -6.43 4.29 18.92
N VAL A 71 -6.11 4.08 20.18
CA VAL A 71 -6.98 4.45 21.31
C VAL A 71 -6.27 5.40 22.27
N GLU A 72 -7.02 6.39 22.78
CA GLU A 72 -6.57 7.29 23.82
C GLU A 72 -6.62 6.59 25.19
N PRO A 73 -5.50 6.48 25.92
CA PRO A 73 -5.47 5.76 27.20
C PRO A 73 -6.43 6.30 28.26
N SER A 74 -6.64 7.62 28.27
CA SER A 74 -7.48 8.28 29.29
C SER A 74 -8.97 8.04 29.12
N THR A 75 -9.42 7.73 27.89
CA THR A 75 -10.86 7.62 27.56
C THR A 75 -11.22 6.25 27.01
N MET A 76 -10.22 5.49 26.55
CA MET A 76 -10.41 4.25 25.76
C MET A 76 -11.26 4.46 24.51
N GLN A 77 -11.25 5.67 23.96
CA GLN A 77 -11.92 6.02 22.69
C GLN A 77 -10.93 6.09 21.54
N GLY A 78 -11.40 5.82 20.34
CA GLY A 78 -10.59 5.91 19.12
C GLY A 78 -9.99 7.31 18.94
N TYR A 79 -8.70 7.34 18.61
CA TYR A 79 -7.98 8.60 18.40
C TYR A 79 -8.54 9.36 17.18
N GLU A 80 -8.78 10.66 17.36
CA GLU A 80 -9.46 11.49 16.35
C GLU A 80 -8.73 11.58 15.01
N ARG A 81 -7.38 11.51 15.02
CA ARG A 81 -6.53 11.63 13.83
C ARG A 81 -6.09 10.29 13.27
N ASP A 82 -6.50 9.18 13.86
CA ASP A 82 -6.27 7.87 13.30
C ASP A 82 -7.15 7.66 12.06
N PRO A 83 -6.59 7.40 10.86
CA PRO A 83 -7.38 7.23 9.64
C PRO A 83 -8.42 6.12 9.73
N ARG A 84 -8.11 4.99 10.38
CA ARG A 84 -9.05 3.89 10.56
C ARG A 84 -10.22 4.29 11.47
N SER A 85 -9.96 5.03 12.54
CA SER A 85 -10.99 5.61 13.40
C SER A 85 -11.85 6.63 12.65
N VAL A 86 -11.27 7.41 11.73
CA VAL A 86 -12.05 8.32 10.85
C VAL A 86 -13.01 7.53 9.97
N ALA A 87 -12.54 6.45 9.35
CA ALA A 87 -13.38 5.58 8.51
C ALA A 87 -14.53 4.95 9.31
N LYS A 88 -14.26 4.43 10.51
CA LYS A 88 -15.30 3.88 11.42
C LYS A 88 -16.35 4.94 11.79
N ARG A 89 -15.91 6.17 12.09
CA ARG A 89 -16.86 7.28 12.38
C ARG A 89 -17.69 7.65 11.17
N ALA A 90 -17.13 7.58 9.96
CA ALA A 90 -17.86 7.86 8.73
C ALA A 90 -18.95 6.80 8.45
N GLU A 91 -18.68 5.52 8.66
CA GLU A 91 -19.70 4.46 8.56
C GLU A 91 -20.82 4.66 9.60
N ALA A 92 -20.46 4.93 10.85
CA ALA A 92 -21.44 5.22 11.91
C ALA A 92 -22.27 6.46 11.60
N TYR A 93 -21.65 7.51 11.02
CA TYR A 93 -22.36 8.72 10.62
C TYR A 93 -23.38 8.42 9.52
N LEU A 94 -23.00 7.68 8.48
CA LEU A 94 -23.94 7.28 7.40
C LEU A 94 -25.17 6.57 7.99
N ALA A 95 -24.96 5.57 8.83
CA ALA A 95 -26.05 4.84 9.47
C ALA A 95 -26.96 5.78 10.30
N SER A 96 -26.40 6.77 11.00
CA SER A 96 -27.14 7.74 11.82
C SER A 96 -28.02 8.69 11.02
N THR A 97 -27.70 8.91 9.73
CA THR A 97 -28.48 9.81 8.86
C THR A 97 -29.81 9.19 8.39
N GLY A 98 -29.92 7.87 8.41
CA GLY A 98 -31.06 7.14 7.84
C GLY A 98 -31.12 7.17 6.30
N LEU A 99 -30.11 7.71 5.61
CA LEU A 99 -30.01 7.71 4.15
C LEU A 99 -29.52 6.37 3.59
N GLY A 100 -28.76 5.62 4.38
CA GLY A 100 -28.25 4.30 4.06
C GLY A 100 -27.58 3.69 5.29
N ASP A 101 -27.49 2.39 5.29
CA ASP A 101 -26.81 1.60 6.33
C ASP A 101 -25.41 1.16 5.91
N THR A 102 -25.15 1.18 4.60
CA THR A 102 -23.89 0.71 4.00
C THR A 102 -23.51 1.58 2.80
N ALA A 103 -22.22 1.85 2.64
CA ALA A 103 -21.62 2.41 1.43
C ALA A 103 -20.51 1.49 0.94
N SER A 104 -20.49 1.24 -0.37
CA SER A 104 -19.47 0.45 -1.04
C SER A 104 -18.43 1.34 -1.71
N PHE A 105 -17.16 0.93 -1.60
CA PHE A 105 -16.01 1.63 -2.18
C PHE A 105 -15.22 0.67 -3.06
N GLY A 106 -14.90 1.10 -4.27
CA GLY A 106 -14.11 0.35 -5.25
C GLY A 106 -12.96 1.23 -5.74
N PRO A 107 -11.91 1.45 -4.95
CA PRO A 107 -10.74 2.18 -5.43
C PRO A 107 -9.98 1.36 -6.48
N GLU A 108 -9.36 2.06 -7.41
CA GLU A 108 -8.54 1.52 -8.50
C GLU A 108 -7.09 1.99 -8.34
N PRO A 109 -6.35 1.51 -7.30
CA PRO A 109 -5.04 2.04 -6.99
C PRO A 109 -4.02 1.65 -8.06
N GLU A 110 -3.63 2.61 -8.87
CA GLU A 110 -2.56 2.48 -9.83
C GLU A 110 -1.20 2.73 -9.18
N PHE A 111 -0.16 2.10 -9.74
CA PHE A 111 1.21 2.25 -9.23
C PHE A 111 2.22 2.10 -10.35
N PHE A 112 3.45 2.59 -10.13
CA PHE A 112 4.57 2.37 -11.02
C PHE A 112 5.55 1.35 -10.43
N VAL A 113 6.13 0.53 -11.31
CA VAL A 113 7.25 -0.37 -10.99
C VAL A 113 8.47 0.08 -11.78
N PHE A 114 9.57 0.35 -11.08
CA PHE A 114 10.82 0.83 -11.66
C PHE A 114 11.98 -0.13 -11.38
N ASP A 115 12.94 -0.19 -12.30
CA ASP A 115 14.17 -0.96 -12.12
C ASP A 115 15.16 -0.24 -11.19
N ASP A 116 15.23 1.08 -11.28
CA ASP A 116 16.15 1.87 -10.45
C ASP A 116 15.54 3.25 -10.14
N VAL A 117 15.67 3.66 -8.88
CA VAL A 117 15.31 5.01 -8.43
C VAL A 117 16.44 5.58 -7.60
N LYS A 118 17.02 6.68 -8.06
CA LYS A 118 18.02 7.46 -7.32
C LYS A 118 17.47 8.82 -7.01
N PHE A 119 17.68 9.30 -5.81
CA PHE A 119 17.29 10.66 -5.43
C PHE A 119 18.32 11.32 -4.53
N LYS A 120 18.34 12.64 -4.60
CA LYS A 120 19.15 13.51 -3.77
C LYS A 120 18.26 14.63 -3.27
N ALA A 121 18.22 14.84 -1.97
CA ALA A 121 17.48 15.93 -1.34
C ALA A 121 18.41 16.59 -0.30
N GLU A 122 19.11 17.63 -0.71
CA GLU A 122 20.08 18.37 0.09
C GLU A 122 19.69 19.85 0.15
N MET A 123 20.27 20.59 1.10
CA MET A 123 19.96 22.01 1.29
C MET A 123 20.24 22.88 0.06
N GLN A 124 21.26 22.52 -0.74
CA GLN A 124 21.67 23.26 -1.94
C GLN A 124 21.00 22.80 -3.23
N GLY A 125 20.23 21.72 -3.19
CA GLY A 125 19.52 21.23 -4.37
C GLY A 125 18.91 19.86 -4.20
N ALA A 126 17.99 19.53 -5.10
CA ALA A 126 17.34 18.24 -5.17
C ALA A 126 17.37 17.70 -6.59
N SER A 127 17.48 16.39 -6.73
CA SER A 127 17.38 15.70 -8.02
C SER A 127 16.86 14.29 -7.81
N TYR A 128 16.27 13.71 -8.86
CA TYR A 128 15.96 12.28 -8.92
C TYR A 128 16.24 11.75 -10.32
N ALA A 129 16.52 10.45 -10.41
CA ALA A 129 16.63 9.72 -11.65
C ALA A 129 15.89 8.39 -11.49
N ILE A 130 15.11 8.06 -12.50
CA ILE A 130 14.31 6.83 -12.55
C ILE A 130 14.72 6.07 -13.80
N ASN A 131 14.88 4.75 -13.69
CA ASN A 131 15.05 3.88 -14.85
C ASN A 131 14.00 2.76 -14.88
N SER A 132 13.63 2.36 -16.09
CA SER A 132 12.73 1.27 -16.38
C SER A 132 13.09 0.67 -17.73
N GLU A 133 13.23 -0.64 -17.81
CA GLU A 133 13.60 -1.34 -19.05
C GLU A 133 12.60 -1.11 -20.20
N GLU A 134 11.33 -0.89 -19.87
CA GLU A 134 10.30 -0.61 -20.87
C GLU A 134 10.17 0.86 -21.27
N ALA A 135 10.88 1.74 -20.58
CA ALA A 135 10.81 3.19 -20.87
C ALA A 135 11.51 3.53 -22.21
N ALA A 136 10.95 4.50 -22.92
CA ALA A 136 11.50 4.92 -24.22
C ALA A 136 12.94 5.44 -24.12
N TRP A 137 13.33 6.04 -22.97
CA TRP A 137 14.70 6.54 -22.74
C TRP A 137 15.73 5.44 -22.48
N ALA A 138 15.29 4.21 -22.15
CA ALA A 138 16.17 3.08 -21.88
C ALA A 138 16.58 2.28 -23.14
N SER A 139 16.32 2.83 -24.34
CA SER A 139 16.59 2.14 -25.61
C SER A 139 18.07 1.86 -25.88
N ASN A 140 18.97 2.54 -25.20
CA ASN A 140 20.42 2.33 -25.32
C ASN A 140 21.04 1.59 -24.13
N ASP A 141 20.22 1.20 -23.14
CA ASP A 141 20.70 0.47 -21.97
C ASP A 141 20.88 -1.01 -22.31
N ASP A 142 21.86 -1.63 -21.66
CA ASP A 142 22.05 -3.08 -21.69
C ASP A 142 21.34 -3.71 -20.50
N PHE A 143 20.50 -4.69 -20.76
CA PHE A 143 19.81 -5.48 -19.76
C PHE A 143 20.28 -6.94 -19.81
N GLU A 144 20.19 -7.65 -18.69
CA GLU A 144 20.63 -9.05 -18.60
C GLU A 144 19.95 -9.95 -19.64
N GLU A 145 18.67 -9.72 -19.91
CA GLU A 145 17.87 -10.45 -20.90
C GLU A 145 17.93 -9.83 -22.31
N GLY A 146 18.76 -8.84 -22.51
CA GLY A 146 18.95 -8.14 -23.78
C GLY A 146 17.99 -6.99 -24.01
N ASN A 147 18.34 -6.15 -24.99
CA ASN A 147 17.51 -5.00 -25.38
C ASN A 147 16.36 -5.46 -26.27
N THR A 148 15.15 -5.24 -25.85
CA THR A 148 13.96 -5.74 -26.53
C THR A 148 13.54 -4.91 -27.74
N GLY A 149 13.83 -3.63 -27.81
CA GLY A 149 13.43 -2.76 -28.93
C GLY A 149 11.92 -2.53 -29.12
N HIS A 150 11.05 -3.37 -28.56
CA HIS A 150 9.59 -3.23 -28.61
C HIS A 150 9.04 -2.56 -27.36
N ARG A 151 9.31 -1.28 -27.22
CA ARG A 151 8.84 -0.47 -26.11
C ARG A 151 7.58 0.30 -26.48
N PRO A 152 6.63 0.47 -25.54
CA PRO A 152 5.51 1.36 -25.77
C PRO A 152 6.02 2.81 -25.88
N ARG A 153 5.31 3.61 -26.66
CA ARG A 153 5.55 5.07 -26.69
C ARG A 153 5.03 5.70 -25.39
N VAL A 154 5.49 6.90 -25.07
CA VAL A 154 4.95 7.69 -23.97
C VAL A 154 3.42 7.75 -24.05
N LYS A 155 2.72 7.45 -22.96
CA LYS A 155 1.25 7.31 -22.87
C LYS A 155 0.67 6.22 -23.77
N GLY A 156 1.45 5.21 -24.11
CA GLY A 156 1.03 4.13 -25.00
C GLY A 156 1.00 2.75 -24.35
N GLY A 157 1.02 2.69 -23.01
CA GLY A 157 1.14 1.43 -22.27
C GLY A 157 -0.18 0.72 -21.93
N TYR A 158 -1.33 1.20 -22.41
CA TYR A 158 -2.61 0.59 -22.04
C TYR A 158 -2.85 -0.74 -22.77
N PHE A 159 -2.96 -1.82 -22.01
CA PHE A 159 -3.28 -3.18 -22.46
C PHE A 159 -2.38 -3.78 -23.56
N PRO A 160 -1.05 -3.59 -23.54
CA PRO A 160 -0.22 -4.29 -24.48
C PRO A 160 -0.20 -5.78 -24.15
N VAL A 161 0.07 -6.61 -25.17
CA VAL A 161 0.36 -8.03 -24.93
C VAL A 161 1.85 -8.24 -24.64
N PRO A 162 2.24 -9.27 -23.88
CA PRO A 162 3.64 -9.66 -23.79
C PRO A 162 4.26 -9.93 -25.19
N PRO A 163 5.53 -9.62 -25.45
CA PRO A 163 6.55 -9.16 -24.49
C PRO A 163 6.58 -7.64 -24.26
N VAL A 164 5.72 -6.85 -24.93
CA VAL A 164 5.65 -5.40 -24.70
C VAL A 164 5.20 -5.10 -23.26
N ASP A 165 4.25 -5.86 -22.74
CA ASP A 165 3.94 -5.92 -21.32
C ASP A 165 5.02 -6.75 -20.60
N SER A 166 6.11 -6.11 -20.21
CA SER A 166 7.23 -6.75 -19.50
C SER A 166 6.92 -7.04 -18.02
N LEU A 167 5.80 -6.53 -17.49
CA LEU A 167 5.45 -6.61 -16.08
C LEU A 167 4.30 -7.60 -15.79
N HIS A 168 3.90 -8.41 -16.78
CA HIS A 168 2.81 -9.36 -16.59
C HIS A 168 3.07 -10.33 -15.43
N ASP A 169 4.24 -10.94 -15.39
CA ASP A 169 4.55 -11.96 -14.38
C ASP A 169 4.71 -11.41 -12.97
N ILE A 170 5.29 -10.22 -12.84
CA ILE A 170 5.38 -9.57 -11.51
C ILE A 170 3.99 -9.17 -10.99
N ARG A 171 3.09 -8.69 -11.84
CA ARG A 171 1.70 -8.43 -11.42
C ARG A 171 0.96 -9.72 -11.07
N ALA A 172 1.16 -10.80 -11.82
CA ALA A 172 0.59 -12.11 -11.49
C ALA A 172 1.08 -12.63 -10.12
N ALA A 173 2.37 -12.44 -9.80
CA ALA A 173 2.91 -12.78 -8.49
C ALA A 173 2.30 -11.89 -7.37
N MET A 174 2.09 -10.59 -7.63
CA MET A 174 1.39 -9.70 -6.71
C MET A 174 -0.05 -10.17 -6.45
N CYS A 175 -0.79 -10.53 -7.50
CA CYS A 175 -2.15 -11.07 -7.36
C CYS A 175 -2.17 -12.34 -6.50
N SER A 176 -1.26 -13.28 -6.75
CA SER A 176 -1.17 -14.51 -5.96
C SER A 176 -0.88 -14.25 -4.48
N ALA A 177 -0.04 -13.28 -4.17
CA ALA A 177 0.21 -12.86 -2.79
C ALA A 177 -1.02 -12.21 -2.14
N MET A 178 -1.73 -11.36 -2.89
CA MET A 178 -2.97 -10.73 -2.43
C MET A 178 -4.06 -11.76 -2.12
N GLU A 179 -4.26 -12.75 -3.00
CA GLU A 179 -5.22 -13.85 -2.78
C GLU A 179 -4.85 -14.67 -1.54
N GLN A 180 -3.56 -14.97 -1.31
CA GLN A 180 -3.09 -15.64 -0.10
C GLN A 180 -3.37 -14.80 1.17
N MET A 181 -3.36 -13.49 1.07
CA MET A 181 -3.72 -12.57 2.15
C MET A 181 -5.22 -12.24 2.21
N GLY A 182 -6.05 -12.94 1.43
CA GLY A 182 -7.51 -12.87 1.51
C GLY A 182 -8.17 -11.77 0.68
N LEU A 183 -7.46 -11.12 -0.25
CA LEU A 183 -8.07 -10.17 -1.16
C LEU A 183 -8.77 -10.88 -2.33
N ASP A 184 -9.92 -10.36 -2.73
CA ASP A 184 -10.66 -10.83 -3.91
C ASP A 184 -10.18 -10.04 -5.14
N VAL A 185 -9.19 -10.60 -5.84
CA VAL A 185 -8.57 -9.98 -7.02
C VAL A 185 -9.42 -10.27 -8.26
N GLU A 186 -9.76 -9.23 -9.03
CA GLU A 186 -10.62 -9.36 -10.22
C GLU A 186 -9.86 -9.24 -11.53
N VAL A 187 -8.83 -8.37 -11.59
CA VAL A 187 -8.11 -8.08 -12.82
C VAL A 187 -6.73 -7.49 -12.54
N HIS A 188 -5.80 -7.68 -13.45
CA HIS A 188 -4.57 -6.89 -13.49
C HIS A 188 -4.17 -6.59 -14.93
N HIS A 189 -3.59 -5.44 -15.15
CA HIS A 189 -3.12 -5.02 -16.47
C HIS A 189 -2.01 -3.96 -16.38
N HIS A 190 -1.34 -3.74 -17.52
CA HIS A 190 -0.47 -2.60 -17.70
C HIS A 190 -1.31 -1.35 -17.97
N GLU A 191 -0.97 -0.25 -17.32
CA GLU A 191 -1.64 1.03 -17.47
C GLU A 191 -0.95 1.94 -18.51
N VAL A 192 -1.54 3.12 -18.75
CA VAL A 192 -1.15 4.05 -19.83
C VAL A 192 0.28 4.56 -19.69
N GLY A 193 0.78 4.74 -18.47
CA GLY A 193 2.14 5.22 -18.20
C GLY A 193 3.20 4.20 -18.64
N THR A 194 4.18 4.66 -19.42
CA THR A 194 5.08 3.78 -20.19
C THR A 194 6.38 3.43 -19.51
N ALA A 195 6.56 3.86 -18.29
CA ALA A 195 7.69 3.46 -17.45
C ALA A 195 7.23 2.55 -16.30
N GLY A 196 6.37 1.58 -16.61
CA GLY A 196 5.99 0.54 -15.67
C GLY A 196 4.73 0.82 -14.87
N GLN A 197 3.76 1.56 -15.39
CA GLN A 197 2.48 1.76 -14.70
C GLN A 197 1.62 0.49 -14.75
N CYS A 198 1.09 0.12 -13.59
CA CYS A 198 0.31 -1.09 -13.36
C CYS A 198 -0.98 -0.75 -12.61
N GLU A 199 -1.98 -1.58 -12.82
CA GLU A 199 -3.20 -1.61 -12.02
C GLU A 199 -3.56 -3.04 -11.64
N ILE A 200 -4.07 -3.21 -10.40
CA ILE A 200 -4.65 -4.46 -9.91
C ILE A 200 -6.00 -4.12 -9.30
N GLY A 201 -7.06 -4.55 -9.95
CA GLY A 201 -8.42 -4.37 -9.47
C GLY A 201 -8.79 -5.42 -8.44
N ILE A 202 -9.34 -4.95 -7.32
CA ILE A 202 -9.90 -5.79 -6.25
C ILE A 202 -11.37 -5.46 -6.04
N ARG A 203 -12.18 -6.47 -5.72
CA ARG A 203 -13.61 -6.33 -5.54
C ARG A 203 -13.94 -5.25 -4.52
N PHE A 204 -14.99 -4.47 -4.76
CA PHE A 204 -15.47 -3.44 -3.84
C PHE A 204 -15.86 -4.01 -2.47
N ASN A 205 -15.78 -3.19 -1.42
CA ASN A 205 -16.18 -3.56 -0.06
C ASN A 205 -16.65 -2.31 0.72
N THR A 206 -17.06 -2.47 1.98
CA THR A 206 -17.38 -1.35 2.88
C THR A 206 -16.15 -0.50 3.18
N LEU A 207 -16.34 0.71 3.69
CA LEU A 207 -15.26 1.69 3.83
C LEU A 207 -14.07 1.18 4.66
N VAL A 208 -14.32 0.69 5.87
CA VAL A 208 -13.24 0.24 6.78
C VAL A 208 -12.55 -1.00 6.19
N ALA A 209 -13.32 -2.00 5.76
CA ALA A 209 -12.78 -3.22 5.16
C ALA A 209 -11.96 -2.89 3.91
N LYS A 210 -12.48 -2.03 3.02
CA LYS A 210 -11.77 -1.65 1.80
C LYS A 210 -10.50 -0.85 2.09
N ALA A 211 -10.52 0.03 3.07
CA ALA A 211 -9.31 0.75 3.49
C ALA A 211 -8.21 -0.20 4.00
N ASP A 212 -8.58 -1.20 4.80
CA ASP A 212 -7.68 -2.24 5.26
C ASP A 212 -7.14 -3.08 4.08
N GLU A 213 -7.99 -3.46 3.13
CA GLU A 213 -7.60 -4.21 1.91
C GLU A 213 -6.64 -3.42 1.01
N VAL A 214 -6.82 -2.11 0.85
CA VAL A 214 -5.89 -1.26 0.08
C VAL A 214 -4.50 -1.23 0.74
N GLN A 215 -4.42 -1.24 2.07
CA GLN A 215 -3.13 -1.35 2.74
C GLN A 215 -2.47 -2.71 2.49
N ILE A 216 -3.23 -3.81 2.51
CA ILE A 216 -2.73 -5.14 2.15
C ILE A 216 -2.23 -5.16 0.70
N LEU A 217 -2.99 -4.59 -0.25
CA LEU A 217 -2.59 -4.47 -1.65
C LEU A 217 -1.24 -3.74 -1.76
N LYS A 218 -1.09 -2.58 -1.11
CA LYS A 218 0.17 -1.83 -1.12
C LYS A 218 1.32 -2.63 -0.52
N TYR A 219 1.08 -3.36 0.57
CA TYR A 219 2.06 -4.23 1.20
C TYR A 219 2.54 -5.33 0.24
N CYS A 220 1.61 -6.03 -0.43
CA CYS A 220 1.93 -7.05 -1.42
C CYS A 220 2.74 -6.47 -2.60
N VAL A 221 2.30 -5.33 -3.15
CA VAL A 221 2.98 -4.68 -4.27
C VAL A 221 4.44 -4.35 -3.92
N HIS A 222 4.67 -3.74 -2.75
CA HIS A 222 6.03 -3.37 -2.33
C HIS A 222 6.93 -4.59 -2.09
N ASN A 223 6.43 -5.63 -1.41
CA ASN A 223 7.21 -6.82 -1.09
C ASN A 223 7.53 -7.65 -2.34
N VAL A 224 6.56 -7.84 -3.24
CA VAL A 224 6.80 -8.56 -4.49
C VAL A 224 7.75 -7.78 -5.39
N ALA A 225 7.58 -6.45 -5.54
CA ALA A 225 8.52 -5.63 -6.30
C ALA A 225 9.95 -5.77 -5.76
N HIS A 226 10.12 -5.73 -4.44
CA HIS A 226 11.42 -5.95 -3.80
C HIS A 226 11.99 -7.35 -4.11
N ALA A 227 11.19 -8.40 -4.03
CA ALA A 227 11.61 -9.77 -4.33
C ALA A 227 12.08 -9.95 -5.80
N TYR A 228 11.53 -9.15 -6.71
CA TYR A 228 11.95 -9.11 -8.13
C TYR A 228 13.12 -8.13 -8.40
N GLY A 229 13.74 -7.55 -7.37
CA GLY A 229 14.81 -6.57 -7.52
C GLY A 229 14.36 -5.23 -8.07
N LYS A 230 13.06 -4.93 -8.01
CA LYS A 230 12.45 -3.70 -8.50
C LYS A 230 11.90 -2.86 -7.33
N THR A 231 11.47 -1.66 -7.61
CA THR A 231 10.81 -0.80 -6.63
C THR A 231 9.46 -0.32 -7.16
N ALA A 232 8.46 -0.25 -6.29
CA ALA A 232 7.13 0.23 -6.64
C ALA A 232 6.80 1.53 -5.91
N THR A 233 5.97 2.37 -6.53
CA THR A 233 5.48 3.60 -5.91
C THR A 233 4.02 3.86 -6.26
N PHE A 234 3.26 4.29 -5.26
CA PHE A 234 1.90 4.83 -5.39
C PHE A 234 1.89 6.37 -5.50
N MET A 235 3.04 6.98 -5.77
CA MET A 235 3.12 8.42 -6.01
C MET A 235 2.24 8.81 -7.20
N PRO A 236 1.35 9.81 -7.06
CA PRO A 236 0.37 10.13 -8.10
C PRO A 236 0.99 10.49 -9.46
N LYS A 237 2.16 11.11 -9.47
CA LYS A 237 2.83 11.51 -10.72
C LYS A 237 4.35 11.48 -10.58
N PRO A 238 4.96 10.29 -10.64
CA PRO A 238 6.42 10.18 -10.52
C PRO A 238 7.17 10.67 -11.76
N LEU A 239 6.52 10.70 -12.92
CA LEU A 239 7.13 11.07 -14.19
C LEU A 239 6.46 12.30 -14.80
N VAL A 240 7.24 13.33 -15.06
CA VAL A 240 6.77 14.54 -15.76
C VAL A 240 6.54 14.20 -17.23
N GLY A 241 5.35 14.54 -17.75
CA GLY A 241 5.01 14.33 -19.16
C GLY A 241 4.33 12.99 -19.47
N ASP A 242 4.42 12.02 -18.58
CA ASP A 242 3.66 10.76 -18.71
C ASP A 242 2.33 10.81 -17.94
N ASN A 243 1.56 9.72 -17.92
CA ASN A 243 0.34 9.61 -17.13
C ASN A 243 0.65 9.62 -15.63
N GLY A 244 -0.33 10.05 -14.85
CA GLY A 244 -0.34 9.89 -13.39
C GLY A 244 -1.14 8.67 -13.00
N SER A 245 -0.97 8.23 -11.75
CA SER A 245 -1.72 7.16 -11.12
C SER A 245 -3.01 7.68 -10.51
N GLY A 246 -4.12 6.99 -10.79
CA GLY A 246 -5.41 7.18 -10.13
C GLY A 246 -5.55 6.38 -8.84
N MET A 247 -6.76 6.50 -8.26
CA MET A 247 -7.18 5.70 -7.13
C MET A 247 -8.71 5.58 -7.05
#